data_81d74c6ad5df5ce6f92e3523478fa683
#
_entry.id   81d74c6ad5df5ce6f92e3523478fa683
#
_cell.length_a   1.000
_cell.length_b   1.000
_cell.length_c   1.000
_cell.angle_alpha   90.00
_cell.angle_beta   90.00
_cell.angle_gamma   90.00
#
_symmetry.space_group_name_H-M   'P 1'
#
loop_
_entity.id
_entity.type
_entity.pdbx_description
1 polymer ?
#
loop_
_entity_poly.entity_id
_entity_poly.type
_entity_poly.pdbx_seq_one_letter_code
_entity_poly.pdbx_strand_id
1 'polypeptide(L)'
;PMVIRTARQVSSLDKVVIATDSQEVIDLASQYGFDAVLTSSSHNSGTDRINEAVNILNLNEDEIIINVQGDEPFIEIEVVQAVINRVKQIKENNEDIMITSCYKEISSELADDPNHVKVILDEHSNAIYFSRAKVPYHRDHHEVSTYSGHLGIYGFTKKSLNDFCKLNSSKLENIEKLEQLRAIDNGHKIAMVKVISKSFGIDTQEDLNNALRIFKK
;
A
#
# COMPACT_ATOMS: atom_id res chain seq x y z
N PRO A 1 3.93 12.54 10.88
CA PRO A 1 2.82 12.71 11.84
C PRO A 1 1.43 12.62 11.20
N MET A 2 1.24 12.98 9.89
CA MET A 2 -0.10 13.01 9.26
C MET A 2 -0.66 11.60 9.06
N VAL A 3 0.06 10.70 8.42
CA VAL A 3 -0.36 9.30 8.18
C VAL A 3 -0.86 8.64 9.47
N ILE A 4 -0.08 8.71 10.54
CA ILE A 4 -0.45 8.06 11.80
C ILE A 4 -1.66 8.70 12.49
N ARG A 5 -1.88 10.01 12.30
CA ARG A 5 -3.08 10.67 12.79
C ARG A 5 -4.33 10.19 12.08
N THR A 6 -4.27 10.01 10.76
CA THR A 6 -5.36 9.42 9.98
C THR A 6 -5.61 7.97 10.40
N ALA A 7 -4.56 7.15 10.48
CA ALA A 7 -4.69 5.76 10.90
C ALA A 7 -5.35 5.61 12.27
N ARG A 8 -5.00 6.47 13.25
CA ARG A 8 -5.63 6.45 14.59
C ARG A 8 -7.12 6.79 14.60
N GLN A 9 -7.66 7.41 13.56
CA GLN A 9 -9.09 7.71 13.46
C GLN A 9 -9.90 6.53 12.89
N VAL A 10 -9.23 5.50 12.39
CA VAL A 10 -9.87 4.28 11.90
C VAL A 10 -10.28 3.42 13.09
N SER A 11 -11.56 3.41 13.40
CA SER A 11 -12.12 2.77 14.60
C SER A 11 -11.95 1.24 14.66
N SER A 12 -11.63 0.61 13.53
CA SER A 12 -11.44 -0.84 13.43
C SER A 12 -9.99 -1.29 13.61
N LEU A 13 -9.06 -0.37 13.90
CA LEU A 13 -7.68 -0.67 14.25
C LEU A 13 -7.51 -0.73 15.77
N ASP A 14 -6.98 -1.84 16.26
CA ASP A 14 -6.67 -2.01 17.69
C ASP A 14 -5.39 -1.25 18.07
N LYS A 15 -4.44 -1.14 17.13
CA LYS A 15 -3.16 -0.49 17.38
C LYS A 15 -2.59 0.13 16.09
N VAL A 16 -1.91 1.27 16.26
CA VAL A 16 -1.15 1.94 15.19
C VAL A 16 0.27 2.16 15.67
N VAL A 17 1.24 1.67 14.90
CA VAL A 17 2.67 1.67 15.26
C VAL A 17 3.51 2.20 14.11
N ILE A 18 4.50 3.00 14.40
CA ILE A 18 5.51 3.45 13.42
C ILE A 18 6.65 2.42 13.40
N ALA A 19 6.97 1.86 12.23
CA ALA A 19 8.17 1.05 12.01
C ALA A 19 9.24 1.91 11.33
N THR A 20 10.41 2.05 11.92
CA THR A 20 11.47 2.93 11.42
C THR A 20 12.86 2.43 11.85
N ASP A 21 13.89 2.74 11.06
CA ASP A 21 15.31 2.52 11.40
C ASP A 21 15.99 3.78 11.97
N SER A 22 15.24 4.87 12.14
CA SER A 22 15.75 6.14 12.68
C SER A 22 15.40 6.30 14.13
N GLN A 23 16.43 6.42 15.01
CA GLN A 23 16.22 6.76 16.42
C GLN A 23 15.56 8.13 16.58
N GLU A 24 15.87 9.08 15.71
CA GLU A 24 15.24 10.40 15.72
C GLU A 24 13.72 10.32 15.53
N VAL A 25 13.25 9.43 14.64
CA VAL A 25 11.81 9.19 14.43
C VAL A 25 11.18 8.52 15.63
N ILE A 26 11.88 7.61 16.32
CA ILE A 26 11.43 7.00 17.58
C ILE A 26 11.24 8.06 18.65
N ASP A 27 12.23 8.94 18.84
CA ASP A 27 12.21 9.99 19.85
C ASP A 27 11.07 10.99 19.56
N LEU A 28 10.90 11.37 18.31
CA LEU A 28 9.80 12.23 17.87
C LEU A 28 8.43 11.57 18.06
N ALA A 29 8.29 10.29 17.73
CA ALA A 29 7.06 9.53 17.95
C ALA A 29 6.67 9.54 19.43
N SER A 30 7.64 9.28 20.31
CA SER A 30 7.45 9.31 21.77
C SER A 30 6.98 10.68 22.26
N GLN A 31 7.56 11.79 21.76
CA GLN A 31 7.15 13.15 22.12
C GLN A 31 5.68 13.44 21.78
N TYR A 32 5.17 12.82 20.70
CA TYR A 32 3.77 12.96 20.27
C TYR A 32 2.85 11.86 20.80
N GLY A 33 3.35 10.96 21.66
CA GLY A 33 2.56 9.87 22.25
C GLY A 33 2.17 8.80 21.23
N PHE A 34 3.04 8.54 20.23
CA PHE A 34 2.87 7.48 19.26
C PHE A 34 3.75 6.29 19.60
N ASP A 35 3.20 5.07 19.41
CA ASP A 35 3.99 3.85 19.48
C ASP A 35 4.91 3.74 18.27
N ALA A 36 6.14 3.34 18.50
CA ALA A 36 7.11 3.12 17.45
C ALA A 36 8.01 1.92 17.77
N VAL A 37 8.49 1.25 16.71
CA VAL A 37 9.42 0.11 16.79
C VAL A 37 10.64 0.43 15.94
N LEU A 38 11.81 0.33 16.55
CA LEU A 38 13.08 0.42 15.84
C LEU A 38 13.36 -0.88 15.12
N THR A 39 13.59 -0.80 13.82
CA THR A 39 13.86 -1.91 12.92
C THR A 39 15.24 -1.77 12.28
N SER A 40 15.74 -2.84 11.67
CA SER A 40 17.02 -2.82 10.96
C SER A 40 17.02 -1.79 9.82
N SER A 41 18.18 -1.14 9.60
CA SER A 41 18.43 -0.31 8.43
C SER A 41 18.74 -1.11 7.16
N SER A 42 18.84 -2.43 7.24
CA SER A 42 19.18 -3.31 6.11
C SER A 42 18.00 -3.71 5.24
N HIS A 43 16.77 -3.31 5.60
CA HIS A 43 15.58 -3.63 4.80
C HIS A 43 15.58 -2.89 3.46
N ASN A 44 15.29 -3.66 2.39
CA ASN A 44 15.22 -3.13 1.03
C ASN A 44 13.83 -2.58 0.68
N SER A 45 12.80 -2.95 1.44
CA SER A 45 11.42 -2.51 1.20
C SER A 45 10.69 -2.14 2.50
N GLY A 46 9.61 -1.36 2.36
CA GLY A 46 8.71 -1.03 3.47
C GLY A 46 8.04 -2.28 4.05
N THR A 47 7.68 -3.24 3.21
CA THR A 47 7.01 -4.48 3.65
C THR A 47 7.94 -5.38 4.46
N ASP A 48 9.23 -5.50 4.09
CA ASP A 48 10.21 -6.24 4.90
C ASP A 48 10.38 -5.61 6.29
N ARG A 49 10.40 -4.27 6.35
CA ARG A 49 10.44 -3.51 7.61
C ARG A 49 9.23 -3.77 8.50
N ILE A 50 8.02 -3.76 7.92
CA ILE A 50 6.78 -4.06 8.65
C ILE A 50 6.80 -5.51 9.16
N ASN A 51 7.34 -6.44 8.39
CA ASN A 51 7.48 -7.84 8.82
C ASN A 51 8.38 -7.97 10.06
N GLU A 52 9.51 -7.27 10.13
CA GLU A 52 10.33 -7.23 11.34
C GLU A 52 9.55 -6.64 12.51
N ALA A 53 8.85 -5.52 12.30
CA ALA A 53 8.09 -4.85 13.35
C ALA A 53 7.00 -5.75 13.95
N VAL A 54 6.23 -6.49 13.14
CA VAL A 54 5.17 -7.39 13.63
C VAL A 54 5.76 -8.60 14.37
N ASN A 55 6.98 -9.03 14.03
CA ASN A 55 7.69 -10.09 14.75
C ASN A 55 8.22 -9.59 16.10
N ILE A 56 8.77 -8.37 16.18
CA ILE A 56 9.16 -7.74 17.44
C ILE A 56 7.95 -7.58 18.37
N LEU A 57 6.79 -7.20 17.81
CA LEU A 57 5.53 -7.05 18.56
C LEU A 57 4.89 -8.38 18.94
N ASN A 58 5.44 -9.50 18.48
CA ASN A 58 4.97 -10.87 18.77
C ASN A 58 3.47 -11.06 18.49
N LEU A 59 3.00 -10.54 17.34
CA LEU A 59 1.61 -10.67 16.91
C LEU A 59 1.28 -12.13 16.53
N ASN A 60 -0.01 -12.51 16.57
CA ASN A 60 -0.44 -13.85 16.16
C ASN A 60 -0.53 -13.96 14.63
N GLU A 61 -0.41 -15.18 14.09
CA GLU A 61 -0.37 -15.43 12.64
C GLU A 61 -1.63 -15.00 11.88
N ASP A 62 -2.76 -14.93 12.56
CA ASP A 62 -4.06 -14.56 12.00
C ASP A 62 -4.41 -13.07 12.17
N GLU A 63 -3.57 -12.29 12.87
CA GLU A 63 -3.78 -10.85 13.02
C GLU A 63 -3.66 -10.12 11.68
N ILE A 64 -4.53 -9.13 11.51
CA ILE A 64 -4.59 -8.31 10.30
C ILE A 64 -3.58 -7.18 10.41
N ILE A 65 -2.73 -7.07 9.41
CA ILE A 65 -1.69 -6.05 9.30
C ILE A 65 -2.04 -5.12 8.13
N ILE A 66 -2.13 -3.84 8.41
CA ILE A 66 -2.31 -2.82 7.38
C ILE A 66 -1.03 -1.99 7.30
N ASN A 67 -0.36 -2.07 6.16
CA ASN A 67 0.82 -1.28 5.85
C ASN A 67 0.40 -0.01 5.12
N VAL A 68 0.49 1.13 5.79
CA VAL A 68 0.32 2.46 5.21
C VAL A 68 1.69 3.10 5.09
N GLN A 69 2.11 3.42 3.89
CA GLN A 69 3.42 3.96 3.62
C GLN A 69 3.54 5.43 4.06
N GLY A 70 4.74 5.85 4.46
CA GLY A 70 4.98 7.18 5.01
C GLY A 70 4.85 8.32 3.99
N ASP A 71 4.92 8.00 2.71
CA ASP A 71 4.75 8.88 1.56
C ASP A 71 3.28 9.11 1.15
N GLU A 72 2.32 8.46 1.84
CA GLU A 72 0.87 8.65 1.67
C GLU A 72 0.25 9.49 2.82
N PRO A 73 0.68 10.75 3.06
CA PRO A 73 0.28 11.51 4.24
C PRO A 73 -1.18 11.97 4.23
N PHE A 74 -1.85 11.90 3.09
CA PHE A 74 -3.22 12.36 2.89
C PHE A 74 -4.21 11.22 2.65
N ILE A 75 -3.80 9.97 2.92
CA ILE A 75 -4.68 8.82 2.79
C ILE A 75 -5.94 9.00 3.64
N GLU A 76 -7.11 8.75 3.05
CA GLU A 76 -8.39 8.90 3.74
C GLU A 76 -8.72 7.68 4.60
N ILE A 77 -9.50 7.91 5.66
CA ILE A 77 -9.95 6.86 6.60
C ILE A 77 -10.71 5.76 5.85
N GLU A 78 -11.55 6.15 4.89
CA GLU A 78 -12.39 5.26 4.08
C GLU A 78 -11.55 4.31 3.24
N VAL A 79 -10.38 4.75 2.76
CA VAL A 79 -9.43 3.91 2.00
C VAL A 79 -8.84 2.82 2.90
N VAL A 80 -8.36 3.21 4.07
CA VAL A 80 -7.81 2.27 5.06
C VAL A 80 -8.89 1.26 5.47
N GLN A 81 -10.10 1.73 5.76
CA GLN A 81 -11.23 0.88 6.15
C GLN A 81 -11.63 -0.10 5.05
N ALA A 82 -11.60 0.31 3.78
CA ALA A 82 -11.93 -0.56 2.65
C ALA A 82 -10.94 -1.74 2.55
N VAL A 83 -9.64 -1.48 2.72
CA VAL A 83 -8.62 -2.54 2.72
C VAL A 83 -8.80 -3.47 3.92
N ILE A 84 -9.04 -2.95 5.13
CA ILE A 84 -9.32 -3.76 6.33
C ILE A 84 -10.51 -4.68 6.10
N ASN A 85 -11.62 -4.14 5.58
CA ASN A 85 -12.84 -4.91 5.34
C ASN A 85 -12.59 -6.04 4.35
N ARG A 86 -11.80 -5.80 3.30
CA ARG A 86 -11.48 -6.85 2.32
C ARG A 86 -10.60 -7.95 2.93
N VAL A 87 -9.60 -7.61 3.75
CA VAL A 87 -8.80 -8.62 4.46
C VAL A 87 -9.68 -9.47 5.38
N LYS A 88 -10.64 -8.86 6.10
CA LYS A 88 -11.60 -9.58 6.93
C LYS A 88 -12.43 -10.57 6.12
N GLN A 89 -12.99 -10.14 4.98
CA GLN A 89 -13.76 -11.00 4.07
C GLN A 89 -12.91 -12.17 3.55
N ILE A 90 -11.66 -11.93 3.15
CA ILE A 90 -10.73 -12.97 2.70
C ILE A 90 -10.53 -14.02 3.79
N LYS A 91 -10.33 -13.60 5.05
CA LYS A 91 -10.20 -14.51 6.20
C LYS A 91 -11.49 -15.31 6.42
N GLU A 92 -12.63 -14.64 6.45
CA GLU A 92 -13.94 -15.28 6.70
C GLU A 92 -14.29 -16.31 5.61
N ASN A 93 -13.96 -16.01 4.36
CA ASN A 93 -14.24 -16.86 3.21
C ASN A 93 -13.12 -17.89 2.94
N ASN A 94 -12.02 -17.84 3.67
CA ASN A 94 -10.82 -18.65 3.46
C ASN A 94 -10.32 -18.58 1.99
N GLU A 95 -10.28 -17.37 1.43
CA GLU A 95 -9.80 -17.11 0.07
C GLU A 95 -8.26 -17.25 0.00
N ASP A 96 -7.76 -17.83 -1.08
CA ASP A 96 -6.31 -17.93 -1.35
C ASP A 96 -5.78 -16.62 -1.93
N ILE A 97 -5.64 -15.62 -1.07
CA ILE A 97 -5.14 -14.28 -1.39
C ILE A 97 -3.95 -13.96 -0.46
N MET A 98 -2.82 -13.59 -1.03
CA MET A 98 -1.63 -13.22 -0.27
C MET A 98 -1.67 -11.78 0.21
N ILE A 99 -2.08 -10.85 -0.66
CA ILE A 99 -2.07 -9.39 -0.42
C ILE A 99 -3.44 -8.81 -0.75
N THR A 100 -3.87 -7.85 0.03
CA THR A 100 -4.98 -6.95 -0.33
C THR A 100 -4.41 -5.56 -0.58
N SER A 101 -4.88 -4.89 -1.64
CA SER A 101 -4.54 -3.49 -1.90
C SER A 101 -5.75 -2.76 -2.49
N CYS A 102 -5.58 -1.52 -2.92
CA CYS A 102 -6.68 -0.78 -3.52
C CYS A 102 -6.25 0.03 -4.73
N TYR A 103 -7.23 0.47 -5.48
CA TYR A 103 -7.05 1.33 -6.66
C TYR A 103 -8.16 2.36 -6.76
N LYS A 104 -7.87 3.46 -7.44
CA LYS A 104 -8.82 4.50 -7.80
C LYS A 104 -8.82 4.73 -9.30
N GLU A 105 -9.87 5.37 -9.80
CA GLU A 105 -9.85 5.87 -11.18
C GLU A 105 -8.94 7.10 -11.28
N ILE A 106 -8.08 7.10 -12.28
CA ILE A 106 -7.22 8.25 -12.65
C ILE A 106 -7.47 8.63 -14.11
N SER A 107 -7.23 9.88 -14.45
CA SER A 107 -7.38 10.36 -15.82
C SER A 107 -6.28 9.82 -16.75
N SER A 108 -6.51 9.97 -18.05
CA SER A 108 -5.52 9.60 -19.07
C SER A 108 -4.20 10.35 -18.91
N GLU A 109 -4.25 11.63 -18.51
CA GLU A 109 -3.07 12.46 -18.28
C GLU A 109 -2.27 11.96 -17.06
N LEU A 110 -2.95 11.63 -15.96
CA LEU A 110 -2.28 11.06 -14.79
C LEU A 110 -1.69 9.67 -15.08
N ALA A 111 -2.28 8.91 -15.99
CA ALA A 111 -1.76 7.61 -16.38
C ALA A 111 -0.46 7.70 -17.21
N ASP A 112 -0.16 8.84 -17.81
CA ASP A 112 1.11 9.08 -18.52
C ASP A 112 2.28 9.30 -17.54
N ASP A 113 2.01 9.71 -16.31
CA ASP A 113 3.03 9.85 -15.27
C ASP A 113 3.41 8.47 -14.70
N PRO A 114 4.71 8.06 -14.75
CA PRO A 114 5.17 6.80 -14.21
C PRO A 114 5.08 6.70 -12.68
N ASN A 115 4.93 7.81 -11.96
CA ASN A 115 4.73 7.82 -10.51
C ASN A 115 3.32 7.39 -10.12
N HIS A 116 2.34 7.57 -11.01
CA HIS A 116 1.00 6.99 -10.87
C HIS A 116 1.02 5.56 -11.41
N VAL A 117 1.28 4.59 -10.54
CA VAL A 117 1.31 3.17 -10.90
C VAL A 117 -0.06 2.71 -11.37
N LYS A 118 -0.13 2.05 -12.52
CA LYS A 118 -1.37 1.46 -13.07
C LYS A 118 -1.48 0.01 -12.65
N VAL A 119 -2.71 -0.47 -12.43
CA VAL A 119 -3.01 -1.88 -12.18
C VAL A 119 -4.01 -2.40 -13.20
N ILE A 120 -3.74 -3.57 -13.76
CA ILE A 120 -4.67 -4.32 -14.60
C ILE A 120 -5.35 -5.39 -13.74
N LEU A 121 -6.66 -5.51 -13.84
CA LEU A 121 -7.48 -6.39 -13.02
C LEU A 121 -8.11 -7.51 -13.84
N ASP A 122 -8.32 -8.65 -13.19
CA ASP A 122 -9.20 -9.71 -13.70
C ASP A 122 -10.68 -9.43 -13.38
N GLU A 123 -11.57 -10.30 -13.83
CA GLU A 123 -13.03 -10.19 -13.59
C GLU A 123 -13.40 -10.35 -12.10
N HIS A 124 -12.49 -10.89 -11.28
CA HIS A 124 -12.66 -11.09 -9.84
C HIS A 124 -12.03 -9.98 -9.01
N SER A 125 -11.58 -8.91 -9.67
CA SER A 125 -10.86 -7.79 -9.04
C SER A 125 -9.53 -8.21 -8.38
N ASN A 126 -8.86 -9.23 -8.91
CA ASN A 126 -7.47 -9.50 -8.55
C ASN A 126 -6.53 -8.80 -9.55
N ALA A 127 -5.37 -8.38 -9.07
CA ALA A 127 -4.37 -7.79 -9.93
C ALA A 127 -3.76 -8.83 -10.86
N ILE A 128 -3.78 -8.53 -12.17
CA ILE A 128 -3.05 -9.27 -13.20
C ILE A 128 -1.62 -8.74 -13.30
N TYR A 129 -1.47 -7.40 -13.29
CA TYR A 129 -0.17 -6.75 -13.42
C TYR A 129 -0.21 -5.31 -12.91
N PHE A 130 0.94 -4.85 -12.40
CA PHE A 130 1.17 -3.44 -12.06
C PHE A 130 2.26 -2.89 -12.97
N SER A 131 2.10 -1.67 -13.45
CA SER A 131 3.09 -1.03 -14.31
C SER A 131 3.18 0.48 -14.12
N ARG A 132 4.39 1.00 -14.25
CA ARG A 132 4.64 2.44 -14.41
C ARG A 132 4.27 2.94 -15.80
N ALA A 133 4.26 2.06 -16.82
CA ALA A 133 3.78 2.38 -18.15
C ALA A 133 2.26 2.62 -18.15
N LYS A 134 1.77 3.40 -19.11
CA LYS A 134 0.33 3.59 -19.33
C LYS A 134 -0.28 2.30 -19.89
N VAL A 135 -1.00 1.57 -19.06
CA VAL A 135 -1.67 0.31 -19.40
C VAL A 135 -3.12 0.33 -18.92
N PRO A 136 -4.09 -0.30 -19.66
CA PRO A 136 -3.92 -0.99 -20.95
C PRO A 136 -3.69 -0.02 -22.12
N TYR A 137 -3.11 -0.54 -23.23
CA TYR A 137 -2.99 0.23 -24.46
C TYR A 137 -4.30 0.20 -25.24
N HIS A 138 -4.83 1.38 -25.57
CA HIS A 138 -6.06 1.52 -26.36
C HIS A 138 -5.75 1.59 -27.85
N ARG A 139 -5.87 0.45 -28.51
CA ARG A 139 -5.50 0.30 -29.92
C ARG A 139 -6.29 1.21 -30.87
N ASP A 140 -7.57 1.37 -30.60
CA ASP A 140 -8.47 2.09 -31.54
C ASP A 140 -8.57 3.59 -31.25
N HIS A 141 -7.71 4.11 -30.36
CA HIS A 141 -7.65 5.54 -29.98
C HIS A 141 -9.00 6.16 -29.55
N HIS A 142 -10.00 5.33 -29.18
CA HIS A 142 -11.18 5.83 -28.52
C HIS A 142 -10.77 6.41 -27.17
N GLU A 143 -11.29 7.57 -26.83
CA GLU A 143 -10.99 8.21 -25.56
C GLU A 143 -11.36 7.29 -24.40
N VAL A 144 -10.32 6.72 -23.77
CA VAL A 144 -10.49 6.09 -22.49
C VAL A 144 -10.40 7.17 -21.45
N SER A 145 -11.50 7.36 -20.80
CA SER A 145 -11.64 8.44 -19.81
C SER A 145 -10.85 8.17 -18.53
N THR A 146 -10.66 6.89 -18.16
CA THR A 146 -10.07 6.52 -16.88
C THR A 146 -9.19 5.26 -16.95
N TYR A 147 -8.20 5.22 -16.07
CA TYR A 147 -7.30 4.09 -15.80
C TYR A 147 -7.41 3.70 -14.32
N SER A 148 -7.00 2.49 -13.98
CA SER A 148 -6.92 2.05 -12.59
C SER A 148 -5.57 2.42 -12.01
N GLY A 149 -5.53 3.48 -11.18
CA GLY A 149 -4.34 3.92 -10.46
C GLY A 149 -4.23 3.23 -9.10
N HIS A 150 -3.14 2.53 -8.86
CA HIS A 150 -2.84 1.87 -7.60
C HIS A 150 -2.54 2.89 -6.50
N LEU A 151 -2.94 2.59 -5.27
CA LEU A 151 -2.56 3.32 -4.05
C LEU A 151 -1.68 2.43 -3.17
N GLY A 152 -0.60 3.00 -2.62
CA GLY A 152 0.43 2.31 -1.85
C GLY A 152 0.02 1.87 -0.44
N ILE A 153 -1.14 1.25 -0.30
CA ILE A 153 -1.61 0.64 0.95
C ILE A 153 -1.80 -0.86 0.76
N TYR A 154 -1.34 -1.64 1.73
CA TYR A 154 -1.40 -3.10 1.67
C TYR A 154 -1.98 -3.69 2.94
N GLY A 155 -2.83 -4.70 2.77
CA GLY A 155 -3.40 -5.50 3.84
C GLY A 155 -2.94 -6.95 3.75
N PHE A 156 -2.61 -7.52 4.91
CA PHE A 156 -2.13 -8.89 5.08
C PHE A 156 -2.76 -9.53 6.31
N THR A 157 -2.68 -10.85 6.42
CA THR A 157 -2.53 -11.49 7.73
C THR A 157 -1.05 -11.52 8.09
N LYS A 158 -0.67 -11.63 9.37
CA LYS A 158 0.74 -11.81 9.73
C LYS A 158 1.37 -12.99 9.00
N LYS A 159 0.62 -14.10 8.86
CA LYS A 159 1.07 -15.27 8.12
C LYS A 159 1.38 -14.93 6.66
N SER A 160 0.47 -14.30 5.94
CA SER A 160 0.69 -13.97 4.52
C SER A 160 1.81 -12.93 4.33
N LEU A 161 2.00 -12.01 5.28
CA LEU A 161 3.12 -11.07 5.30
C LEU A 161 4.47 -11.81 5.47
N ASN A 162 4.56 -12.72 6.43
CA ASN A 162 5.74 -13.55 6.61
C ASN A 162 6.05 -14.39 5.36
N ASP A 163 5.02 -14.96 4.74
CA ASP A 163 5.18 -15.78 3.52
C ASP A 163 5.62 -14.92 2.34
N PHE A 164 5.08 -13.72 2.16
CA PHE A 164 5.53 -12.75 1.14
C PHE A 164 7.02 -12.38 1.32
N CYS A 165 7.46 -12.08 2.53
CA CYS A 165 8.85 -11.70 2.81
C CYS A 165 9.86 -12.84 2.64
N LYS A 166 9.41 -14.11 2.59
CA LYS A 166 10.25 -15.27 2.24
C LYS A 166 10.42 -15.46 0.74
N LEU A 167 9.58 -14.83 -0.09
CA LEU A 167 9.70 -14.93 -1.54
C LEU A 167 10.99 -14.26 -2.03
N ASN A 168 11.63 -14.89 -3.00
CA ASN A 168 12.76 -14.27 -3.68
C ASN A 168 12.29 -13.05 -4.48
N SER A 169 13.11 -12.00 -4.46
CA SER A 169 12.87 -10.82 -5.31
C SER A 169 12.75 -11.22 -6.78
N SER A 170 11.76 -10.69 -7.47
CA SER A 170 11.45 -11.07 -8.83
C SER A 170 12.10 -10.14 -9.86
N LYS A 171 12.19 -10.63 -11.11
CA LYS A 171 12.70 -9.82 -12.21
C LYS A 171 11.82 -8.60 -12.48
N LEU A 172 10.51 -8.78 -12.45
CA LEU A 172 9.54 -7.71 -12.70
C LEU A 172 9.56 -6.66 -11.59
N GLU A 173 9.62 -7.08 -10.32
CA GLU A 173 9.82 -6.20 -9.17
C GLU A 173 11.06 -5.31 -9.35
N ASN A 174 12.17 -5.90 -9.79
CA ASN A 174 13.44 -5.18 -9.96
C ASN A 174 13.43 -4.20 -11.15
N ILE A 175 12.68 -4.49 -12.21
CA ILE A 175 12.55 -3.63 -13.39
C ILE A 175 11.62 -2.44 -13.09
N GLU A 176 10.42 -2.71 -12.61
CA GLU A 176 9.40 -1.69 -12.35
C GLU A 176 9.63 -0.96 -11.02
N LYS A 177 10.46 -1.52 -10.11
CA LYS A 177 10.63 -1.04 -8.73
C LYS A 177 9.29 -1.02 -7.98
N LEU A 178 8.54 -2.12 -8.11
CA LEU A 178 7.23 -2.33 -7.52
C LEU A 178 7.24 -3.66 -6.75
N GLU A 179 7.31 -3.59 -5.41
CA GLU A 179 7.50 -4.78 -4.55
C GLU A 179 6.35 -5.80 -4.66
N GLN A 180 5.13 -5.36 -4.91
CA GLN A 180 3.95 -6.23 -5.04
C GLN A 180 4.03 -7.17 -6.26
N LEU A 181 4.83 -6.85 -7.27
CA LEU A 181 5.07 -7.74 -8.41
C LEU A 181 5.76 -9.04 -7.99
N ARG A 182 6.48 -9.06 -6.86
CA ARG A 182 7.05 -10.28 -6.26
C ARG A 182 5.97 -11.35 -6.03
N ALA A 183 4.80 -10.96 -5.50
CA ALA A 183 3.70 -11.88 -5.27
C ALA A 183 3.18 -12.48 -6.60
N ILE A 184 2.89 -11.63 -7.58
CA ILE A 184 2.36 -12.05 -8.89
C ILE A 184 3.34 -12.96 -9.62
N ASP A 185 4.63 -12.61 -9.64
CA ASP A 185 5.68 -13.36 -10.34
C ASP A 185 5.93 -14.74 -9.70
N ASN A 186 5.57 -14.90 -8.42
CA ASN A 186 5.58 -16.18 -7.70
C ASN A 186 4.22 -16.90 -7.69
N GLY A 187 3.24 -16.46 -8.50
CA GLY A 187 1.95 -17.11 -8.68
C GLY A 187 0.91 -16.84 -7.61
N HIS A 188 1.14 -15.85 -6.74
CA HIS A 188 0.20 -15.46 -5.70
C HIS A 188 -0.77 -14.37 -6.17
N LYS A 189 -1.96 -14.35 -5.57
CA LYS A 189 -3.00 -13.38 -5.90
C LYS A 189 -2.95 -12.16 -4.98
N ILE A 190 -3.28 -11.00 -5.59
CA ILE A 190 -3.48 -9.73 -4.89
C ILE A 190 -4.92 -9.29 -5.14
N ALA A 191 -5.74 -9.26 -4.10
CA ALA A 191 -7.10 -8.75 -4.19
C ALA A 191 -7.11 -7.22 -4.17
N MET A 192 -7.84 -6.60 -5.09
CA MET A 192 -7.89 -5.15 -5.25
C MET A 192 -9.28 -4.60 -4.89
N VAL A 193 -9.31 -3.52 -4.13
CA VAL A 193 -10.56 -2.82 -3.78
C VAL A 193 -10.61 -1.48 -4.53
N LYS A 194 -11.72 -1.21 -5.21
CA LYS A 194 -11.96 0.12 -5.79
C LYS A 194 -12.32 1.10 -4.69
N VAL A 195 -11.63 2.23 -4.66
CA VAL A 195 -11.88 3.32 -3.69
C VAL A 195 -12.05 4.67 -4.40
N ILE A 196 -12.65 5.62 -3.70
CA ILE A 196 -12.69 7.02 -4.09
C ILE A 196 -11.68 7.74 -3.21
N SER A 197 -10.64 8.31 -3.80
CA SER A 197 -9.56 8.97 -3.06
C SER A 197 -8.98 10.14 -3.85
N LYS A 198 -8.59 11.18 -3.11
CA LYS A 198 -7.79 12.30 -3.61
C LYS A 198 -6.33 12.16 -3.23
N SER A 199 -5.98 11.17 -2.41
CA SER A 199 -4.60 10.90 -2.01
C SER A 199 -3.74 10.51 -3.19
N PHE A 200 -2.48 10.86 -3.11
CA PHE A 200 -1.40 10.43 -4.01
C PHE A 200 -0.09 10.45 -3.23
N GLY A 201 0.85 9.60 -3.63
CA GLY A 201 2.17 9.52 -3.03
C GLY A 201 2.94 10.83 -3.19
N ILE A 202 3.77 11.16 -2.20
CA ILE A 202 4.64 12.34 -2.21
C ILE A 202 6.08 11.87 -2.32
N ASP A 203 6.58 11.79 -3.55
CA ASP A 203 7.96 11.41 -3.87
C ASP A 203 8.86 12.62 -4.14
N THR A 204 8.26 13.74 -4.57
CA THR A 204 8.98 14.93 -4.97
C THR A 204 8.53 16.18 -4.21
N GLN A 205 9.34 17.25 -4.28
CA GLN A 205 8.94 18.57 -3.76
C GLN A 205 7.73 19.14 -4.50
N GLU A 206 7.55 18.79 -5.77
CA GLU A 206 6.40 19.21 -6.57
C GLU A 206 5.13 18.52 -6.07
N ASP A 207 5.18 17.22 -5.77
CA ASP A 207 4.05 16.49 -5.19
C ASP A 207 3.64 17.09 -3.85
N LEU A 208 4.60 17.43 -2.99
CA LEU A 208 4.32 18.11 -1.72
C LEU A 208 3.64 19.47 -1.94
N ASN A 209 4.10 20.26 -2.90
CA ASN A 209 3.49 21.54 -3.21
C ASN A 209 2.06 21.39 -3.74
N ASN A 210 1.82 20.39 -4.60
CA ASN A 210 0.49 20.06 -5.13
C ASN A 210 -0.43 19.59 -4.00
N ALA A 211 0.05 18.68 -3.14
CA ALA A 211 -0.69 18.21 -1.97
C ALA A 211 -1.09 19.36 -1.05
N LEU A 212 -0.18 20.28 -0.74
CA LEU A 212 -0.47 21.45 0.08
C LEU A 212 -1.51 22.39 -0.55
N ARG A 213 -1.62 22.45 -1.87
CA ARG A 213 -2.68 23.23 -2.55
C ARG A 213 -4.05 22.55 -2.42
N ILE A 214 -4.10 21.21 -2.53
CA ILE A 214 -5.35 20.44 -2.50
C ILE A 214 -5.88 20.32 -1.07
N PHE A 215 -5.01 20.11 -0.09
CA PHE A 215 -5.37 19.80 1.31
C PHE A 215 -5.17 20.98 2.27
N LYS A 216 -4.71 22.16 1.81
CA LYS A 216 -4.75 23.39 2.62
C LYS A 216 -6.22 23.83 2.77
N LYS A 217 -6.79 23.54 3.93
CA LYS A 217 -7.92 24.26 4.50
C LYS A 217 -7.52 24.85 5.83
#